data_d63c088ea130aff5ee715dad78a916ec
#
_entry.id   d63c088ea130aff5ee715dad78a916ec
#
_cell.length_a   1.000
_cell.length_b   1.000
_cell.length_c   1.000
_cell.angle_alpha   90.00
_cell.angle_beta   90.00
_cell.angle_gamma   90.00
#
_symmetry.space_group_name_H-M   'P 1'
#
loop_
_entity.id
_entity.type
_entity.pdbx_description
1 polymer ?
#
loop_
_entity_poly.entity_id
_entity_poly.type
_entity_poly.pdbx_seq_one_letter_code
_entity_poly.pdbx_strand_id
1 'polypeptide(L)'
;MDLSKIAIKKIRELIVFTAFLVVVLWKFDVVLDVLKAIWGILFPFVLGGAIAFVTNVPMSFLEKKIFGRVKKENKIVVKLARPISLLLTIILAVGVIVLVMFGVIPQLTRTMGTLMMSIVDFIPQMQSWIREFSHNNQEIMKLVDQVQFNPDQAIKWGISLLGNGAGNMMNTTMSAVGSIVSGLATFFIAFSFACYVLFQKEKLHVQIRKVVFAFLPKKKADAFLKICSLTYRTFANFLAGQCLEAVILGCMFVVILSILGMPYALLIGVLIAFTALIPIFGAFIGCAVGSFLIFMVNPKQAIL
;
A
#
# COMPACT_ATOMS: atom_id res chain seq x y z
N MET A 1 19.08 26.41 -55.35
CA MET A 1 18.04 26.93 -54.49
C MET A 1 18.02 26.25 -53.13
N ASP A 2 18.24 26.98 -52.11
CA ASP A 2 17.95 26.89 -50.67
C ASP A 2 18.64 25.85 -49.76
N LEU A 3 19.71 25.24 -50.16
CA LEU A 3 20.58 24.51 -49.21
C LEU A 3 21.09 25.43 -48.07
N SER A 4 21.36 26.71 -48.39
CA SER A 4 21.80 27.70 -47.41
C SER A 4 20.74 28.04 -46.34
N LYS A 5 19.46 28.16 -46.74
CA LYS A 5 18.36 28.48 -45.78
C LYS A 5 18.05 27.29 -44.88
N ILE A 6 18.12 26.07 -45.40
CA ILE A 6 17.92 24.85 -44.60
C ILE A 6 19.09 24.66 -43.63
N ALA A 7 20.34 24.93 -44.09
CA ALA A 7 21.52 24.86 -43.24
C ALA A 7 21.47 25.92 -42.11
N ILE A 8 21.12 27.17 -42.44
CA ILE A 8 20.95 28.25 -41.43
C ILE A 8 19.87 27.91 -40.42
N LYS A 9 18.74 27.34 -40.85
CA LYS A 9 17.66 26.91 -39.94
C LYS A 9 18.15 25.83 -38.97
N LYS A 10 18.86 24.79 -39.46
CA LYS A 10 19.43 23.72 -38.64
C LYS A 10 20.50 24.23 -37.67
N ILE A 11 21.37 25.14 -38.12
CA ILE A 11 22.39 25.76 -37.26
C ILE A 11 21.71 26.58 -36.13
N ARG A 12 20.69 27.35 -36.45
CA ARG A 12 19.91 28.09 -35.43
C ARG A 12 19.23 27.18 -34.42
N GLU A 13 18.61 26.10 -34.89
CA GLU A 13 17.99 25.09 -34.02
C GLU A 13 19.06 24.44 -33.11
N LEU A 14 20.24 24.15 -33.65
CA LEU A 14 21.35 23.59 -32.86
C LEU A 14 21.86 24.56 -31.82
N ILE A 15 22.06 25.84 -32.19
CA ILE A 15 22.50 26.89 -31.23
C ILE A 15 21.46 27.07 -30.10
N VAL A 16 20.16 27.15 -30.43
CA VAL A 16 19.10 27.26 -29.44
C VAL A 16 19.06 26.03 -28.53
N PHE A 17 19.20 24.83 -29.11
CA PHE A 17 19.26 23.58 -28.34
C PHE A 17 20.48 23.54 -27.41
N THR A 18 21.66 23.92 -27.92
CA THR A 18 22.90 23.95 -27.11
C THR A 18 22.82 25.00 -25.99
N ALA A 19 22.31 26.20 -26.29
CA ALA A 19 22.11 27.25 -25.28
C ALA A 19 21.10 26.80 -24.20
N PHE A 20 20.00 26.17 -24.61
CA PHE A 20 19.04 25.58 -23.69
C PHE A 20 19.67 24.52 -22.80
N LEU A 21 20.47 23.61 -23.39
CA LEU A 21 21.14 22.54 -22.66
C LEU A 21 22.17 23.09 -21.65
N VAL A 22 22.95 24.12 -22.04
CA VAL A 22 23.88 24.81 -21.13
C VAL A 22 23.15 25.47 -19.96
N VAL A 23 22.02 26.15 -20.22
CA VAL A 23 21.24 26.81 -19.16
C VAL A 23 20.63 25.76 -18.20
N VAL A 24 20.12 24.65 -18.74
CA VAL A 24 19.57 23.52 -17.94
C VAL A 24 20.65 22.89 -17.06
N LEU A 25 21.85 22.69 -17.60
CA LEU A 25 22.98 22.14 -16.84
C LEU A 25 23.52 23.14 -15.78
N TRP A 26 23.57 24.41 -16.12
CA TRP A 26 24.05 25.45 -15.18
C TRP A 26 23.07 25.68 -14.03
N LYS A 27 21.78 25.62 -14.30
CA LYS A 27 20.70 25.82 -13.31
C LYS A 27 19.96 24.52 -12.99
N PHE A 28 20.71 23.41 -12.88
CA PHE A 28 20.13 22.09 -12.67
C PHE A 28 19.27 22.01 -11.41
N ASP A 29 19.66 22.72 -10.33
CA ASP A 29 18.87 22.79 -9.10
C ASP A 29 17.48 23.41 -9.32
N VAL A 30 17.41 24.48 -10.10
CA VAL A 30 16.14 25.13 -10.45
C VAL A 30 15.25 24.19 -11.27
N VAL A 31 15.84 23.43 -12.20
CA VAL A 31 15.11 22.44 -12.98
C VAL A 31 14.56 21.33 -12.09
N LEU A 32 15.35 20.85 -11.13
CA LEU A 32 14.90 19.86 -10.15
C LEU A 32 13.76 20.41 -9.28
N ASP A 33 13.85 21.65 -8.83
CA ASP A 33 12.80 22.26 -8.00
C ASP A 33 11.50 22.47 -8.78
N VAL A 34 11.59 22.88 -10.05
CA VAL A 34 10.43 22.93 -10.95
C VAL A 34 9.82 21.55 -11.16
N LEU A 35 10.64 20.52 -11.39
CA LEU A 35 10.17 19.13 -11.51
C LEU A 35 9.50 18.63 -10.22
N LYS A 36 10.07 18.92 -9.06
CA LYS A 36 9.45 18.60 -7.75
C LYS A 36 8.11 19.32 -7.57
N ALA A 37 8.04 20.61 -7.93
CA ALA A 37 6.79 21.37 -7.85
C ALA A 37 5.71 20.78 -8.77
N ILE A 38 6.05 20.47 -10.02
CA ILE A 38 5.15 19.82 -10.97
C ILE A 38 4.69 18.44 -10.43
N TRP A 39 5.63 17.64 -9.91
CA TRP A 39 5.31 16.35 -9.32
C TRP A 39 4.39 16.50 -8.10
N GLY A 40 4.63 17.47 -7.24
CA GLY A 40 3.77 17.76 -6.07
C GLY A 40 2.33 18.07 -6.48
N ILE A 41 2.14 18.83 -7.57
CA ILE A 41 0.82 19.14 -8.11
C ILE A 41 0.16 17.91 -8.76
N LEU A 42 0.92 17.08 -9.48
CA LEU A 42 0.41 15.90 -10.17
C LEU A 42 0.13 14.72 -9.24
N PHE A 43 0.87 14.61 -8.14
CA PHE A 43 0.82 13.47 -7.23
C PHE A 43 -0.59 13.14 -6.73
N PRO A 44 -1.43 14.07 -6.26
CA PRO A 44 -2.80 13.77 -5.85
C PRO A 44 -3.66 13.18 -6.97
N PHE A 45 -3.46 13.61 -8.22
CA PHE A 45 -4.19 13.10 -9.37
C PHE A 45 -3.74 11.69 -9.78
N VAL A 46 -2.43 11.42 -9.73
CA VAL A 46 -1.88 10.08 -9.95
C VAL A 46 -2.39 9.12 -8.87
N LEU A 47 -2.34 9.55 -7.61
CA LEU A 47 -2.89 8.79 -6.48
C LEU A 47 -4.38 8.55 -6.64
N GLY A 48 -5.15 9.56 -7.00
CA GLY A 48 -6.58 9.44 -7.26
C GLY A 48 -6.91 8.52 -8.43
N GLY A 49 -6.09 8.53 -9.49
CA GLY A 49 -6.17 7.58 -10.59
C GLY A 49 -5.93 6.14 -10.15
N ALA A 50 -4.92 5.92 -9.29
CA ALA A 50 -4.65 4.61 -8.70
C ALA A 50 -5.79 4.13 -7.79
N ILE A 51 -6.32 5.00 -6.93
CA ILE A 51 -7.50 4.71 -6.10
C ILE A 51 -8.70 4.35 -6.97
N ALA A 52 -8.97 5.13 -8.02
CA ALA A 52 -10.07 4.86 -8.96
C ALA A 52 -9.89 3.49 -9.64
N PHE A 53 -8.68 3.16 -10.04
CA PHE A 53 -8.36 1.89 -10.68
C PHE A 53 -8.62 0.70 -9.73
N VAL A 54 -8.10 0.75 -8.51
CA VAL A 54 -8.29 -0.31 -7.49
C VAL A 54 -9.77 -0.43 -7.13
N THR A 55 -10.44 0.69 -6.86
CA THR A 55 -11.86 0.73 -6.46
C THR A 55 -12.79 0.29 -7.61
N ASN A 56 -12.39 0.46 -8.87
CA ASN A 56 -13.18 0.01 -10.01
C ASN A 56 -13.35 -1.52 -10.08
N VAL A 57 -12.41 -2.28 -9.51
CA VAL A 57 -12.48 -3.76 -9.49
C VAL A 57 -13.69 -4.25 -8.69
N PRO A 58 -13.81 -3.99 -7.38
CA PRO A 58 -14.98 -4.38 -6.60
C PRO A 58 -16.26 -3.67 -7.07
N MET A 59 -16.19 -2.40 -7.49
CA MET A 59 -17.33 -1.67 -8.05
C MET A 59 -17.89 -2.36 -9.28
N SER A 60 -17.04 -2.81 -10.21
CA SER A 60 -17.48 -3.50 -11.43
C SER A 60 -18.09 -4.87 -11.13
N PHE A 61 -17.59 -5.56 -10.12
CA PHE A 61 -18.14 -6.81 -9.64
C PHE A 61 -19.55 -6.60 -9.05
N LEU A 62 -19.71 -5.61 -8.17
CA LEU A 62 -21.02 -5.24 -7.59
C LEU A 62 -22.00 -4.77 -8.66
N GLU A 63 -21.56 -3.92 -9.60
CA GLU A 63 -22.38 -3.43 -10.71
C GLU A 63 -22.91 -4.59 -11.55
N LYS A 64 -22.06 -5.57 -11.88
CA LYS A 64 -22.48 -6.75 -12.66
C LYS A 64 -23.38 -7.68 -11.87
N LYS A 65 -23.12 -7.92 -10.60
CA LYS A 65 -23.87 -8.88 -9.77
C LYS A 65 -25.25 -8.33 -9.37
N ILE A 66 -25.34 -7.04 -9.01
CA ILE A 66 -26.57 -6.43 -8.50
C ILE A 66 -27.45 -5.95 -9.67
N PHE A 67 -26.85 -5.27 -10.64
CA PHE A 67 -27.59 -4.60 -11.71
C PHE A 67 -27.50 -5.29 -13.08
N GLY A 68 -26.69 -6.37 -13.20
CA GLY A 68 -26.46 -7.05 -14.46
C GLY A 68 -27.72 -7.65 -15.09
N ARG A 69 -28.68 -8.10 -14.26
CA ARG A 69 -29.98 -8.64 -14.73
C ARG A 69 -31.01 -7.56 -15.03
N VAL A 70 -30.96 -6.41 -14.35
CA VAL A 70 -31.98 -5.35 -14.43
C VAL A 70 -31.64 -4.27 -15.47
N LYS A 71 -30.38 -4.20 -15.90
CA LYS A 71 -29.84 -3.15 -16.76
C LYS A 71 -30.48 -3.06 -18.14
N LYS A 72 -31.25 -4.05 -18.60
CA LYS A 72 -31.85 -4.09 -19.94
C LYS A 72 -33.21 -3.37 -20.06
N GLU A 73 -33.95 -3.16 -18.99
CA GLU A 73 -35.33 -2.71 -19.08
C GLU A 73 -35.63 -1.25 -18.66
N ASN A 74 -34.82 -0.66 -17.76
CA ASN A 74 -35.12 0.67 -17.22
C ASN A 74 -33.93 1.65 -17.32
N LYS A 75 -34.13 2.74 -18.11
CA LYS A 75 -33.15 3.85 -18.27
C LYS A 75 -32.75 4.50 -16.92
N ILE A 76 -33.68 4.55 -15.96
CA ILE A 76 -33.45 5.12 -14.61
C ILE A 76 -32.50 4.22 -13.81
N VAL A 77 -32.68 2.90 -13.88
CA VAL A 77 -31.82 1.94 -13.17
C VAL A 77 -30.39 1.97 -13.70
N VAL A 78 -30.21 2.13 -15.01
CA VAL A 78 -28.89 2.28 -15.64
C VAL A 78 -28.16 3.53 -15.14
N LYS A 79 -28.91 4.63 -14.94
CA LYS A 79 -28.35 5.91 -14.48
C LYS A 79 -27.99 5.89 -12.98
N LEU A 80 -28.77 5.15 -12.17
CA LEU A 80 -28.56 5.02 -10.72
C LEU A 80 -27.61 3.87 -10.35
N ALA A 81 -27.43 2.87 -11.21
CA ALA A 81 -26.59 1.70 -10.93
C ALA A 81 -25.15 2.08 -10.53
N ARG A 82 -24.57 3.07 -11.19
CA ARG A 82 -23.17 3.50 -10.92
C ARG A 82 -23.01 4.23 -9.61
N PRO A 83 -23.78 5.31 -9.30
CA PRO A 83 -23.64 5.98 -8.02
C PRO A 83 -23.91 5.02 -6.85
N ILE A 84 -24.89 4.13 -6.97
CA ILE A 84 -25.20 3.13 -5.93
C ILE A 84 -24.06 2.11 -5.78
N SER A 85 -23.52 1.58 -6.89
CA SER A 85 -22.39 0.65 -6.85
C SER A 85 -21.13 1.31 -6.28
N LEU A 86 -20.86 2.58 -6.59
CA LEU A 86 -19.76 3.32 -6.02
C LEU A 86 -19.95 3.53 -4.53
N LEU A 87 -21.15 4.00 -4.11
CA LEU A 87 -21.44 4.22 -2.69
C LEU A 87 -21.33 2.91 -1.90
N LEU A 88 -21.85 1.81 -2.43
CA LEU A 88 -21.74 0.50 -1.80
C LEU A 88 -20.28 0.02 -1.70
N THR A 89 -19.47 0.29 -2.74
CA THR A 89 -18.04 -0.04 -2.72
C THR A 89 -17.28 0.79 -1.70
N ILE A 90 -17.60 2.07 -1.55
CA ILE A 90 -17.01 2.95 -0.53
C ILE A 90 -17.43 2.47 0.87
N ILE A 91 -18.69 2.16 1.10
CA ILE A 91 -19.18 1.62 2.37
C ILE A 91 -18.47 0.31 2.71
N LEU A 92 -18.30 -0.58 1.73
CA LEU A 92 -17.59 -1.84 1.91
C LEU A 92 -16.12 -1.58 2.27
N ALA A 93 -15.44 -0.68 1.56
CA ALA A 93 -14.04 -0.34 1.84
C ALA A 93 -13.86 0.29 3.24
N VAL A 94 -14.74 1.24 3.59
CA VAL A 94 -14.74 1.85 4.93
C VAL A 94 -15.07 0.80 5.99
N GLY A 95 -16.03 -0.09 5.74
CA GLY A 95 -16.39 -1.19 6.65
C GLY A 95 -15.20 -2.12 6.94
N VAL A 96 -14.41 -2.46 5.92
CA VAL A 96 -13.17 -3.24 6.07
C VAL A 96 -12.14 -2.48 6.91
N ILE A 97 -11.93 -1.19 6.63
CA ILE A 97 -11.01 -0.35 7.40
C ILE A 97 -11.44 -0.27 8.88
N VAL A 98 -12.73 -0.04 9.14
CA VAL A 98 -13.29 0.02 10.49
C VAL A 98 -13.11 -1.32 11.21
N LEU A 99 -13.40 -2.44 10.54
CA LEU A 99 -13.19 -3.79 11.09
C LEU A 99 -11.73 -3.99 11.51
N VAL A 100 -10.79 -3.57 10.68
CA VAL A 100 -9.36 -3.66 11.00
C VAL A 100 -8.97 -2.74 12.15
N MET A 101 -9.42 -1.49 12.11
CA MET A 101 -9.12 -0.51 13.15
C MET A 101 -9.63 -0.94 14.53
N PHE A 102 -10.86 -1.46 14.60
CA PHE A 102 -11.47 -1.84 15.88
C PHE A 102 -11.24 -3.30 16.26
N GLY A 103 -11.01 -4.20 15.29
CA GLY A 103 -10.77 -5.61 15.56
C GLY A 103 -9.29 -5.95 15.75
N VAL A 104 -8.43 -5.42 14.89
CA VAL A 104 -7.02 -5.84 14.83
C VAL A 104 -6.09 -4.93 15.65
N ILE A 105 -6.24 -3.62 15.54
CA ILE A 105 -5.32 -2.68 16.21
C ILE A 105 -5.35 -2.82 17.73
N PRO A 106 -6.49 -2.88 18.44
CA PRO A 106 -6.50 -3.08 19.88
C PRO A 106 -5.88 -4.42 20.29
N GLN A 107 -6.10 -5.46 19.50
CA GLN A 107 -5.53 -6.76 19.76
C GLN A 107 -4.01 -6.78 19.55
N LEU A 108 -3.52 -6.13 18.47
CA LEU A 108 -2.08 -5.93 18.25
C LEU A 108 -1.42 -5.17 19.39
N THR A 109 -2.04 -4.09 19.87
CA THR A 109 -1.49 -3.28 20.96
C THR A 109 -1.39 -4.09 22.26
N ARG A 110 -2.40 -4.87 22.58
CA ARG A 110 -2.36 -5.79 23.76
C ARG A 110 -1.30 -6.87 23.58
N THR A 111 -1.23 -7.48 22.42
CA THR A 111 -0.26 -8.53 22.10
C THR A 111 1.16 -7.98 22.12
N MET A 112 1.41 -6.77 21.61
CA MET A 112 2.71 -6.11 21.68
C MET A 112 3.15 -5.88 23.13
N GLY A 113 2.24 -5.46 24.01
CA GLY A 113 2.53 -5.34 25.45
C GLY A 113 2.89 -6.68 26.09
N THR A 114 2.13 -7.72 25.79
CA THR A 114 2.42 -9.09 26.27
C THR A 114 3.75 -9.63 25.72
N LEU A 115 4.01 -9.40 24.42
CA LEU A 115 5.26 -9.82 23.78
C LEU A 115 6.48 -9.12 24.41
N MET A 116 6.39 -7.82 24.71
CA MET A 116 7.46 -7.11 25.40
C MET A 116 7.77 -7.72 26.77
N MET A 117 6.74 -8.01 27.55
CA MET A 117 6.91 -8.68 28.83
C MET A 117 7.49 -10.09 28.65
N SER A 118 6.96 -10.86 27.69
CA SER A 118 7.45 -12.22 27.41
C SER A 118 8.91 -12.25 26.93
N ILE A 119 9.36 -11.26 26.15
CA ILE A 119 10.77 -11.13 25.74
C ILE A 119 11.65 -10.85 26.97
N VAL A 120 11.21 -9.98 27.86
CA VAL A 120 11.94 -9.66 29.10
C VAL A 120 12.06 -10.90 29.99
N ASP A 121 11.02 -11.73 30.09
CA ASP A 121 11.01 -12.96 30.87
C ASP A 121 11.78 -14.11 30.19
N PHE A 122 11.81 -14.13 28.84
CA PHE A 122 12.51 -15.17 28.07
C PHE A 122 14.03 -15.04 28.12
N ILE A 123 14.55 -13.81 28.21
CA ILE A 123 16.00 -13.58 28.23
C ILE A 123 16.71 -14.26 29.43
N PRO A 124 16.22 -14.15 30.68
CA PRO A 124 16.80 -14.90 31.80
C PRO A 124 16.68 -16.40 31.63
N GLN A 125 15.57 -16.90 31.07
CA GLN A 125 15.39 -18.32 30.81
C GLN A 125 16.37 -18.83 29.75
N MET A 126 16.59 -18.06 28.68
CA MET A 126 17.58 -18.40 27.66
C MET A 126 19.02 -18.39 28.26
N GLN A 127 19.33 -17.43 29.09
CA GLN A 127 20.63 -17.38 29.79
C GLN A 127 20.82 -18.59 30.71
N SER A 128 19.79 -19.03 31.46
CA SER A 128 19.86 -20.22 32.28
C SER A 128 20.05 -21.49 31.46
N TRP A 129 19.34 -21.61 30.31
CA TRP A 129 19.52 -22.74 29.40
C TRP A 129 20.93 -22.78 28.79
N ILE A 130 21.47 -21.65 28.36
CA ILE A 130 22.83 -21.58 27.81
C ILE A 130 23.85 -21.93 28.90
N ARG A 131 23.65 -21.49 30.13
CA ARG A 131 24.50 -21.87 31.27
C ARG A 131 24.44 -23.38 31.58
N GLU A 132 23.26 -23.98 31.49
CA GLU A 132 23.06 -25.41 31.71
C GLU A 132 23.67 -26.27 30.60
N PHE A 133 23.57 -25.84 29.34
CA PHE A 133 24.19 -26.49 28.18
C PHE A 133 25.68 -26.26 28.06
N SER A 134 26.19 -25.13 28.62
CA SER A 134 27.57 -24.70 28.45
C SER A 134 28.49 -25.09 29.65
N HIS A 135 28.13 -26.13 30.38
CA HIS A 135 28.88 -26.59 31.61
C HIS A 135 30.39 -26.78 31.41
N ASN A 136 30.90 -26.74 30.18
CA ASN A 136 32.31 -27.04 29.88
C ASN A 136 33.04 -26.02 28.96
N ASN A 137 32.43 -24.89 28.60
CA ASN A 137 33.05 -23.91 27.69
C ASN A 137 33.11 -22.51 28.32
N GLN A 138 34.26 -22.17 28.88
CA GLN A 138 34.54 -20.86 29.52
C GLN A 138 34.40 -19.67 28.53
N GLU A 139 34.60 -19.89 27.23
CA GLU A 139 34.45 -18.82 26.22
C GLU A 139 33.00 -18.42 25.99
N ILE A 140 32.07 -19.39 25.97
CA ILE A 140 30.64 -19.12 25.82
C ILE A 140 30.09 -18.41 27.06
N MET A 141 30.58 -18.77 28.28
CA MET A 141 30.20 -18.07 29.50
C MET A 141 30.63 -16.60 29.49
N LYS A 142 31.80 -16.27 28.99
CA LYS A 142 32.27 -14.87 28.86
C LYS A 142 31.43 -14.08 27.85
N LEU A 143 30.98 -14.71 26.77
CA LEU A 143 30.09 -14.06 25.77
C LEU A 143 28.70 -13.81 26.35
N VAL A 144 28.16 -14.73 27.13
CA VAL A 144 26.84 -14.58 27.79
C VAL A 144 26.86 -13.48 28.85
N ASP A 145 27.96 -13.38 29.63
CA ASP A 145 28.12 -12.33 30.65
C ASP A 145 28.45 -10.96 30.03
N GLN A 146 29.01 -10.91 28.81
CA GLN A 146 29.22 -9.66 28.07
C GLN A 146 27.94 -9.13 27.44
N VAL A 147 26.97 -9.98 27.14
CA VAL A 147 25.61 -9.56 26.69
C VAL A 147 24.79 -9.23 27.96
N GLN A 148 25.16 -8.17 28.65
CA GLN A 148 24.32 -7.54 29.67
C GLN A 148 23.12 -6.90 28.93
N PHE A 149 22.11 -7.72 28.67
CA PHE A 149 20.86 -7.23 28.19
C PHE A 149 20.19 -6.46 29.34
N ASN A 150 20.28 -5.14 29.27
CA ASN A 150 19.65 -4.28 30.27
C ASN A 150 18.14 -4.20 29.87
N PRO A 151 17.23 -4.86 30.64
CA PRO A 151 15.80 -4.88 30.33
C PRO A 151 15.23 -3.46 30.20
N ASP A 152 15.74 -2.53 31.03
CA ASP A 152 15.34 -1.12 30.99
C ASP A 152 15.73 -0.42 29.69
N GLN A 153 16.85 -0.80 29.06
CA GLN A 153 17.25 -0.28 27.76
C GLN A 153 16.39 -0.87 26.63
N ALA A 154 16.06 -2.16 26.68
CA ALA A 154 15.18 -2.79 25.69
C ALA A 154 13.76 -2.24 25.78
N ILE A 155 13.24 -2.05 26.99
CA ILE A 155 11.94 -1.40 27.23
C ILE A 155 11.98 0.06 26.75
N LYS A 156 13.04 0.82 27.11
CA LYS A 156 13.22 2.20 26.63
C LYS A 156 13.36 2.27 25.11
N TRP A 157 14.07 1.32 24.48
CA TRP A 157 14.20 1.25 23.03
C TRP A 157 12.86 0.88 22.36
N GLY A 158 12.13 -0.08 22.91
CA GLY A 158 10.78 -0.43 22.45
C GLY A 158 9.77 0.70 22.67
N ILE A 159 9.82 1.36 23.83
CA ILE A 159 9.03 2.57 24.10
C ILE A 159 9.48 3.72 23.20
N SER A 160 10.78 3.85 22.88
CA SER A 160 11.26 4.87 21.95
C SER A 160 10.87 4.60 20.50
N LEU A 161 10.78 3.35 20.07
CA LEU A 161 10.22 2.99 18.76
C LEU A 161 8.71 3.27 18.68
N LEU A 162 7.98 3.03 19.78
CA LEU A 162 6.57 3.35 19.92
C LEU A 162 6.34 4.81 20.34
N GLY A 163 7.28 5.41 21.07
CA GLY A 163 7.17 6.68 21.78
C GLY A 163 8.05 7.80 21.25
N ASN A 164 8.88 7.60 20.22
CA ASN A 164 9.49 8.71 19.49
C ASN A 164 8.46 9.59 18.76
N GLY A 165 7.17 9.17 18.80
CA GLY A 165 6.04 10.06 18.61
C GLY A 165 5.69 10.95 19.81
N ALA A 166 6.13 10.63 21.04
CA ALA A 166 5.67 11.33 22.27
C ALA A 166 6.72 12.22 22.95
N GLY A 167 8.02 11.96 22.76
CA GLY A 167 9.09 12.61 23.53
C GLY A 167 9.56 13.98 23.04
N ASN A 168 9.29 14.35 21.79
CA ASN A 168 9.54 15.68 21.22
C ASN A 168 8.25 16.42 20.89
N MET A 169 7.24 16.28 21.75
CA MET A 169 5.87 16.70 21.46
C MET A 169 5.67 18.18 21.15
N MET A 170 6.53 19.08 21.59
CA MET A 170 6.26 20.50 21.41
C MET A 170 6.68 21.00 20.01
N ASN A 171 7.81 20.54 19.46
CA ASN A 171 8.26 20.92 18.11
C ASN A 171 7.78 19.94 17.03
N THR A 172 7.56 18.68 17.39
CA THR A 172 7.07 17.62 16.47
C THR A 172 5.56 17.73 16.26
N THR A 173 4.79 18.23 17.25
CA THR A 173 3.33 18.37 17.14
C THR A 173 2.96 19.36 16.04
N MET A 174 3.67 20.49 15.92
CA MET A 174 3.38 21.50 14.89
C MET A 174 3.70 20.97 13.48
N SER A 175 4.81 20.26 13.31
CA SER A 175 5.18 19.61 12.04
C SER A 175 4.34 18.37 11.75
N ALA A 176 3.95 17.59 12.77
CA ALA A 176 3.06 16.44 12.61
C ALA A 176 1.65 16.88 12.23
N VAL A 177 1.10 17.92 12.87
CA VAL A 177 -0.20 18.49 12.49
C VAL A 177 -0.14 19.02 11.06
N GLY A 178 0.91 19.72 10.66
CA GLY A 178 1.10 20.18 9.28
C GLY A 178 1.16 19.01 8.29
N SER A 179 1.84 17.92 8.63
CA SER A 179 1.95 16.73 7.79
C SER A 179 0.61 15.98 7.69
N ILE A 180 -0.14 15.90 8.78
CA ILE A 180 -1.48 15.28 8.79
C ILE A 180 -2.45 16.13 7.96
N VAL A 181 -2.45 17.44 8.13
CA VAL A 181 -3.32 18.35 7.37
C VAL A 181 -3.01 18.30 5.88
N SER A 182 -1.72 18.34 5.49
CA SER A 182 -1.32 18.21 4.08
C SER A 182 -1.64 16.83 3.51
N GLY A 183 -1.44 15.77 4.28
CA GLY A 183 -1.82 14.40 3.91
C GLY A 183 -3.32 14.24 3.71
N LEU A 184 -4.14 14.81 4.62
CA LEU A 184 -5.60 14.84 4.47
C LEU A 184 -6.04 15.63 3.24
N ALA A 185 -5.46 16.80 3.01
CA ALA A 185 -5.78 17.61 1.83
C ALA A 185 -5.47 16.83 0.54
N THR A 186 -4.27 16.22 0.46
CA THR A 186 -3.87 15.36 -0.66
C THR A 186 -4.84 14.18 -0.85
N PHE A 187 -5.23 13.52 0.24
CA PHE A 187 -6.19 12.42 0.21
C PHE A 187 -7.57 12.87 -0.30
N PHE A 188 -8.10 14.01 0.19
CA PHE A 188 -9.39 14.53 -0.26
C PHE A 188 -9.38 14.88 -1.75
N ILE A 189 -8.30 15.50 -2.25
CA ILE A 189 -8.15 15.81 -3.68
C ILE A 189 -8.10 14.50 -4.49
N ALA A 190 -7.27 13.54 -4.07
CA ALA A 190 -7.12 12.26 -4.72
C ALA A 190 -8.44 11.46 -4.72
N PHE A 191 -9.15 11.43 -3.60
CA PHE A 191 -10.42 10.75 -3.45
C PHE A 191 -11.53 11.39 -4.31
N SER A 192 -11.63 12.73 -4.29
CA SER A 192 -12.57 13.48 -5.14
C SER A 192 -12.30 13.21 -6.61
N PHE A 193 -11.03 13.21 -7.01
CA PHE A 193 -10.63 12.88 -8.38
C PHE A 193 -10.97 11.42 -8.74
N ALA A 194 -10.73 10.48 -7.82
CA ALA A 194 -11.08 9.08 -8.01
C ALA A 194 -12.59 8.90 -8.23
N CYS A 195 -13.42 9.55 -7.41
CA CYS A 195 -14.87 9.54 -7.57
C CYS A 195 -15.26 10.12 -8.95
N TYR A 196 -14.69 11.26 -9.33
CA TYR A 196 -14.96 11.87 -10.63
C TYR A 196 -14.64 10.92 -11.80
N VAL A 197 -13.46 10.29 -11.77
CA VAL A 197 -13.02 9.30 -12.77
C VAL A 197 -13.99 8.12 -12.85
N LEU A 198 -14.40 7.58 -11.70
CA LEU A 198 -15.31 6.44 -11.63
C LEU A 198 -16.73 6.78 -12.14
N PHE A 199 -17.25 7.96 -11.80
CA PHE A 199 -18.53 8.41 -12.30
C PHE A 199 -18.54 8.66 -13.81
N GLN A 200 -17.43 9.19 -14.35
CA GLN A 200 -17.37 9.62 -15.75
C GLN A 200 -16.48 8.73 -16.62
N LYS A 201 -16.19 7.49 -16.18
CA LYS A 201 -15.26 6.58 -16.87
C LYS A 201 -15.55 6.40 -18.36
N GLU A 202 -16.82 6.39 -18.78
CA GLU A 202 -17.17 6.25 -20.21
C GLU A 202 -16.91 7.52 -21.01
N LYS A 203 -17.23 8.69 -20.45
CA LYS A 203 -16.92 9.97 -21.11
C LYS A 203 -15.41 10.15 -21.24
N LEU A 204 -14.67 9.90 -20.16
CA LEU A 204 -13.21 9.97 -20.14
C LEU A 204 -12.59 9.01 -21.16
N HIS A 205 -13.10 7.78 -21.24
CA HIS A 205 -12.63 6.82 -22.26
C HIS A 205 -12.80 7.36 -23.69
N VAL A 206 -13.97 7.94 -24.01
CA VAL A 206 -14.22 8.53 -25.34
C VAL A 206 -13.34 9.75 -25.58
N GLN A 207 -13.15 10.62 -24.57
CA GLN A 207 -12.30 11.81 -24.68
C GLN A 207 -10.83 11.43 -24.90
N ILE A 208 -10.29 10.50 -24.09
CA ILE A 208 -8.91 10.01 -24.24
C ILE A 208 -8.72 9.41 -25.64
N ARG A 209 -9.67 8.61 -26.10
CA ARG A 209 -9.63 8.04 -27.44
C ARG A 209 -9.59 9.13 -28.53
N LYS A 210 -10.40 10.17 -28.44
CA LYS A 210 -10.38 11.30 -29.37
C LYS A 210 -9.03 12.02 -29.37
N VAL A 211 -8.46 12.28 -28.18
CA VAL A 211 -7.14 12.91 -28.04
C VAL A 211 -6.05 12.05 -28.70
N VAL A 212 -6.05 10.75 -28.42
CA VAL A 212 -5.04 9.82 -29.01
C VAL A 212 -5.13 9.83 -30.53
N PHE A 213 -6.33 9.81 -31.10
CA PHE A 213 -6.51 9.87 -32.58
C PHE A 213 -6.20 11.25 -33.18
N ALA A 214 -6.24 12.34 -32.39
CA ALA A 214 -5.85 13.67 -32.85
C ALA A 214 -4.33 13.83 -32.98
N PHE A 215 -3.56 13.20 -32.10
CA PHE A 215 -2.10 13.33 -32.07
C PHE A 215 -1.33 12.20 -32.77
N LEU A 216 -1.92 11.00 -32.87
CA LEU A 216 -1.24 9.85 -33.47
C LEU A 216 -1.94 9.41 -34.77
N PRO A 217 -1.17 8.95 -35.79
CA PRO A 217 -1.72 8.33 -36.99
C PRO A 217 -2.49 7.04 -36.61
N LYS A 218 -3.59 6.75 -37.32
CA LYS A 218 -4.57 5.71 -37.00
C LYS A 218 -3.96 4.37 -36.58
N LYS A 219 -2.97 3.86 -37.33
CA LYS A 219 -2.30 2.58 -37.01
C LYS A 219 -1.61 2.58 -35.65
N LYS A 220 -0.91 3.67 -35.30
CA LYS A 220 -0.22 3.82 -34.02
C LYS A 220 -1.21 4.06 -32.88
N ALA A 221 -2.28 4.82 -33.10
CA ALA A 221 -3.34 5.06 -32.15
C ALA A 221 -4.07 3.77 -31.75
N ASP A 222 -4.45 2.94 -32.75
CA ASP A 222 -5.10 1.65 -32.50
C ASP A 222 -4.17 0.69 -31.74
N ALA A 223 -2.89 0.61 -32.10
CA ALA A 223 -1.91 -0.20 -31.38
C ALA A 223 -1.74 0.26 -29.92
N PHE A 224 -1.62 1.56 -29.69
CA PHE A 224 -1.50 2.16 -28.36
C PHE A 224 -2.73 1.85 -27.49
N LEU A 225 -3.94 2.08 -28.01
CA LEU A 225 -5.18 1.80 -27.29
C LEU A 225 -5.36 0.31 -27.00
N LYS A 226 -4.92 -0.57 -27.91
CA LYS A 226 -4.93 -2.02 -27.70
C LYS A 226 -3.99 -2.41 -26.55
N ILE A 227 -2.78 -1.86 -26.50
CA ILE A 227 -1.83 -2.10 -25.41
C ILE A 227 -2.43 -1.60 -24.10
N CYS A 228 -2.93 -0.36 -24.02
CA CYS A 228 -3.56 0.18 -22.82
C CYS A 228 -4.74 -0.70 -22.33
N SER A 229 -5.59 -1.16 -23.26
CA SER A 229 -6.71 -2.04 -22.93
C SER A 229 -6.24 -3.40 -22.39
N LEU A 230 -5.20 -3.98 -22.98
CA LEU A 230 -4.61 -5.23 -22.52
C LEU A 230 -4.03 -5.06 -21.13
N THR A 231 -3.21 -4.03 -20.92
CA THR A 231 -2.61 -3.69 -19.63
C THR A 231 -3.70 -3.52 -18.56
N TYR A 232 -4.73 -2.73 -18.85
CA TYR A 232 -5.85 -2.56 -17.93
C TYR A 232 -6.50 -3.88 -17.54
N ARG A 233 -6.81 -4.75 -18.52
CA ARG A 233 -7.43 -6.06 -18.26
C ARG A 233 -6.55 -6.96 -17.41
N THR A 234 -5.26 -7.02 -17.75
CA THR A 234 -4.31 -7.85 -17.01
C THR A 234 -4.19 -7.42 -15.56
N PHE A 235 -4.01 -6.12 -15.31
CA PHE A 235 -3.93 -5.59 -13.95
C PHE A 235 -5.26 -5.71 -13.18
N ALA A 236 -6.40 -5.46 -13.83
CA ALA A 236 -7.69 -5.60 -13.18
C ALA A 236 -7.99 -7.06 -12.78
N ASN A 237 -7.67 -8.02 -13.64
CA ASN A 237 -7.82 -9.43 -13.33
C ASN A 237 -6.84 -9.88 -12.23
N PHE A 238 -5.61 -9.40 -12.27
CA PHE A 238 -4.62 -9.65 -11.25
C PHE A 238 -5.08 -9.13 -9.87
N LEU A 239 -5.52 -7.88 -9.79
CA LEU A 239 -6.05 -7.31 -8.53
C LEU A 239 -7.28 -8.06 -8.03
N ALA A 240 -8.20 -8.44 -8.93
CA ALA A 240 -9.37 -9.22 -8.56
C ALA A 240 -8.98 -10.59 -7.98
N GLY A 241 -8.02 -11.27 -8.61
CA GLY A 241 -7.46 -12.53 -8.13
C GLY A 241 -6.79 -12.38 -6.77
N GLN A 242 -5.97 -11.35 -6.60
CA GLN A 242 -5.24 -11.07 -5.36
C GLN A 242 -6.20 -10.76 -4.19
N CYS A 243 -7.25 -9.97 -4.44
CA CYS A 243 -8.27 -9.72 -3.42
C CYS A 243 -9.03 -10.99 -3.03
N LEU A 244 -9.35 -11.85 -4.01
CA LEU A 244 -10.01 -13.12 -3.76
C LEU A 244 -9.10 -14.07 -2.97
N GLU A 245 -7.84 -14.18 -3.36
CA GLU A 245 -6.81 -14.96 -2.66
C GLU A 245 -6.67 -14.50 -1.20
N ALA A 246 -6.55 -13.20 -0.96
CA ALA A 246 -6.43 -12.61 0.37
C ALA A 246 -7.62 -13.00 1.28
N VAL A 247 -8.83 -12.92 0.75
CA VAL A 247 -10.04 -13.30 1.50
C VAL A 247 -10.05 -14.80 1.80
N ILE A 248 -9.74 -15.65 0.81
CA ILE A 248 -9.74 -17.12 0.98
C ILE A 248 -8.67 -17.52 2.01
N LEU A 249 -7.44 -17.02 1.87
CA LEU A 249 -6.35 -17.30 2.81
C LEU A 249 -6.70 -16.83 4.22
N GLY A 250 -7.16 -15.60 4.38
CA GLY A 250 -7.54 -15.08 5.68
C GLY A 250 -8.63 -15.93 6.36
N CYS A 251 -9.71 -16.24 5.66
CA CYS A 251 -10.78 -17.09 6.18
C CYS A 251 -10.28 -18.50 6.52
N MET A 252 -9.46 -19.08 5.66
CA MET A 252 -8.89 -20.40 5.87
C MET A 252 -8.03 -20.45 7.15
N PHE A 253 -7.15 -19.47 7.32
CA PHE A 253 -6.32 -19.40 8.53
C PHE A 253 -7.14 -19.15 9.80
N VAL A 254 -8.13 -18.25 9.76
CA VAL A 254 -9.03 -18.04 10.91
C VAL A 254 -9.71 -19.36 11.30
N VAL A 255 -10.27 -20.09 10.33
CA VAL A 255 -10.98 -21.35 10.59
C VAL A 255 -10.03 -22.41 11.13
N ILE A 256 -8.90 -22.64 10.47
CA ILE A 256 -7.92 -23.70 10.87
C ILE A 256 -7.36 -23.40 12.26
N LEU A 257 -6.88 -22.18 12.51
CA LEU A 257 -6.30 -21.81 13.81
C LEU A 257 -7.35 -21.84 14.93
N SER A 258 -8.62 -21.51 14.63
CA SER A 258 -9.71 -21.59 15.60
C SER A 258 -10.05 -23.03 15.94
N ILE A 259 -10.07 -23.95 14.96
CA ILE A 259 -10.32 -25.39 15.18
C ILE A 259 -9.18 -25.99 16.01
N LEU A 260 -7.94 -25.60 15.74
CA LEU A 260 -6.76 -26.06 16.50
C LEU A 260 -6.65 -25.42 17.91
N GLY A 261 -7.57 -24.50 18.27
CA GLY A 261 -7.55 -23.80 19.55
C GLY A 261 -6.33 -22.90 19.74
N MET A 262 -5.73 -22.43 18.63
CA MET A 262 -4.53 -21.58 18.69
C MET A 262 -4.87 -20.17 19.13
N PRO A 263 -3.99 -19.52 19.94
CA PRO A 263 -4.22 -18.14 20.36
C PRO A 263 -4.15 -17.21 19.16
N TYR A 264 -4.89 -16.09 19.24
CA TYR A 264 -4.89 -15.03 18.22
C TYR A 264 -5.33 -15.44 16.79
N ALA A 265 -6.12 -16.50 16.63
CA ALA A 265 -6.56 -17.01 15.34
C ALA A 265 -7.15 -15.92 14.42
N LEU A 266 -8.05 -15.07 14.95
CA LEU A 266 -8.64 -13.96 14.20
C LEU A 266 -7.59 -12.92 13.78
N LEU A 267 -6.71 -12.53 14.70
CA LEU A 267 -5.65 -11.57 14.45
C LEU A 267 -4.71 -12.04 13.33
N ILE A 268 -4.27 -13.30 13.45
CA ILE A 268 -3.34 -13.90 12.48
C ILE A 268 -4.00 -14.04 11.11
N GLY A 269 -5.25 -14.51 11.06
CA GLY A 269 -5.97 -14.66 9.79
C GLY A 269 -6.22 -13.32 9.10
N VAL A 270 -6.56 -12.26 9.84
CA VAL A 270 -6.71 -10.92 9.27
C VAL A 270 -5.36 -10.35 8.85
N LEU A 271 -4.30 -10.54 9.64
CA LEU A 271 -2.94 -10.12 9.27
C LEU A 271 -2.50 -10.78 7.96
N ILE A 272 -2.71 -12.11 7.84
CA ILE A 272 -2.41 -12.86 6.61
C ILE A 272 -3.24 -12.35 5.44
N ALA A 273 -4.53 -12.07 5.62
CA ALA A 273 -5.37 -11.50 4.56
C ALA A 273 -4.83 -10.16 4.06
N PHE A 274 -4.37 -9.29 4.96
CA PHE A 274 -3.78 -8.01 4.57
C PHE A 274 -2.42 -8.13 3.90
N THR A 275 -1.53 -8.94 4.49
CA THR A 275 -0.20 -9.14 3.91
C THR A 275 -0.27 -9.89 2.58
N ALA A 276 -1.21 -10.81 2.39
CA ALA A 276 -1.44 -11.53 1.15
C ALA A 276 -1.80 -10.62 -0.04
N LEU A 277 -2.23 -9.38 0.19
CA LEU A 277 -2.37 -8.39 -0.89
C LEU A 277 -1.05 -8.06 -1.59
N ILE A 278 0.09 -8.34 -0.95
CA ILE A 278 1.43 -8.25 -1.55
C ILE A 278 1.77 -9.63 -2.10
N PRO A 279 1.84 -9.81 -3.44
CA PRO A 279 2.06 -11.12 -4.05
C PRO A 279 3.32 -11.81 -3.52
N ILE A 280 3.25 -13.09 -3.26
CA ILE A 280 4.34 -13.96 -2.80
C ILE A 280 4.79 -13.60 -1.38
N PHE A 281 5.24 -12.37 -1.15
CA PHE A 281 5.78 -11.93 0.15
C PHE A 281 4.72 -11.87 1.25
N GLY A 282 3.47 -11.57 0.92
CA GLY A 282 2.43 -11.37 1.90
C GLY A 282 2.13 -12.61 2.73
N ALA A 283 1.99 -13.76 2.08
CA ALA A 283 1.76 -15.02 2.77
C ALA A 283 2.94 -15.41 3.68
N PHE A 284 4.18 -15.24 3.19
CA PHE A 284 5.39 -15.52 3.99
C PHE A 284 5.50 -14.62 5.21
N ILE A 285 5.29 -13.31 5.04
CA ILE A 285 5.33 -12.35 6.15
C ILE A 285 4.23 -12.68 7.16
N GLY A 286 3.02 -12.94 6.68
CA GLY A 286 1.88 -13.30 7.52
C GLY A 286 2.12 -14.59 8.32
N CYS A 287 2.64 -15.62 7.68
CA CYS A 287 3.00 -16.87 8.34
C CYS A 287 4.16 -16.70 9.34
N ALA A 288 5.21 -15.96 8.98
CA ALA A 288 6.34 -15.72 9.88
C ALA A 288 5.91 -14.97 11.15
N VAL A 289 5.14 -13.89 10.97
CA VAL A 289 4.63 -13.12 12.12
C VAL A 289 3.61 -13.93 12.91
N GLY A 290 2.72 -14.66 12.23
CA GLY A 290 1.73 -15.52 12.89
C GLY A 290 2.39 -16.63 13.72
N SER A 291 3.37 -17.34 13.16
CA SER A 291 4.13 -18.36 13.87
C SER A 291 4.89 -17.79 15.06
N PHE A 292 5.48 -16.61 14.90
CA PHE A 292 6.16 -15.91 15.99
C PHE A 292 5.19 -15.54 17.12
N LEU A 293 4.01 -15.05 16.81
CA LEU A 293 2.97 -14.72 17.80
C LEU A 293 2.51 -15.94 18.58
N ILE A 294 2.31 -17.08 17.89
CA ILE A 294 1.94 -18.34 18.55
C ILE A 294 3.08 -18.87 19.41
N PHE A 295 4.33 -18.80 18.90
CA PHE A 295 5.52 -19.27 19.61
C PHE A 295 5.70 -18.56 20.95
N MET A 296 5.47 -17.27 21.00
CA MET A 296 5.59 -16.46 22.22
C MET A 296 4.56 -16.81 23.30
N VAL A 297 3.40 -17.36 22.91
CA VAL A 297 2.36 -17.73 23.88
C VAL A 297 2.45 -19.22 24.24
N ASN A 298 2.68 -20.06 23.25
CA ASN A 298 2.78 -21.50 23.45
C ASN A 298 3.75 -22.14 22.44
N PRO A 299 5.05 -22.32 22.82
CA PRO A 299 6.05 -22.85 21.92
C PRO A 299 5.72 -24.24 21.35
N LYS A 300 5.00 -25.05 22.12
CA LYS A 300 4.60 -26.40 21.65
C LYS A 300 3.56 -26.35 20.53
N GLN A 301 2.66 -25.37 20.55
CA GLN A 301 1.66 -25.17 19.49
C GLN A 301 2.23 -24.51 18.23
N ALA A 302 3.35 -23.81 18.35
CA ALA A 302 3.97 -23.14 17.19
C ALA A 302 4.72 -24.13 16.27
N ILE A 303 5.07 -25.32 16.77
CA ILE A 303 5.75 -26.37 16.00
C ILE A 303 4.75 -27.29 15.27
N LEU A 304 3.47 -27.24 15.63
CA LEU A 304 2.39 -27.98 15.02
C LEU A 304 1.86 -27.28 13.77
#